data_9190354247a1e8c84ca4adb6fedb05e0
#
_entry.id   9190354247a1e8c84ca4adb6fedb05e0
#
_cell.length_a   1.000
_cell.length_b   1.000
_cell.length_c   1.000
_cell.angle_alpha   90.00
_cell.angle_beta   90.00
_cell.angle_gamma   90.00
#
_symmetry.space_group_name_H-M   'P 1'
#
loop_
_entity.id
_entity.type
_entity.pdbx_description
1 polymer ?
#
loop_
_entity_poly.entity_id
_entity_poly.type
_entity_poly.pdbx_seq_one_letter_code
_entity_poly.pdbx_strand_id
1 'polypeptide(L)'
;NLIDFIWKGDGFPTRLPDSIIYDISDKNFDNLKNLEKIDKITVEMKNDVNSVAYLLHPKEQLRNDLIIYHNGHSEYDGGKKQIRFFLDKGYTVLVFSMPLTGMNNEPIIMLDGKKTKLEDHNQFKFLESDSFSPISYFVEPIAVSLNFIDKNFEYTNYHMIGISGGGWTAVIYPAIDQRISHAFSVAGSLPLELRTQERDAGDYEQTLPELYLIANYYDLYVLASFGTDKKLTQVFNYYDECC
;
A
#
# COMPACT_ATOMS: atom_id res chain seq x y z
N ASN A 1 -2.01 17.50 -11.35
CA ASN A 1 -2.91 16.57 -10.62
C ASN A 1 -2.09 15.57 -9.79
N LEU A 2 -2.74 14.67 -9.00
CA LEU A 2 -2.03 13.70 -8.14
C LEU A 2 -1.16 12.74 -8.94
N ILE A 3 -1.65 12.21 -10.04
CA ILE A 3 -0.91 11.27 -10.90
C ILE A 3 0.35 11.93 -11.46
N ASP A 4 0.24 13.17 -11.95
CA ASP A 4 1.39 13.91 -12.47
C ASP A 4 2.42 14.21 -11.36
N PHE A 5 1.96 14.47 -10.15
CA PHE A 5 2.84 14.70 -9.01
C PHE A 5 3.61 13.42 -8.64
N ILE A 6 2.90 12.30 -8.51
CA ILE A 6 3.48 11.03 -8.05
C ILE A 6 4.48 10.48 -9.07
N TRP A 7 4.16 10.54 -10.35
CA TRP A 7 5.01 9.99 -11.43
C TRP A 7 5.65 11.06 -12.31
N LYS A 8 5.64 12.32 -11.86
CA LYS A 8 6.32 13.46 -12.55
C LYS A 8 6.02 13.55 -14.05
N GLY A 9 4.78 13.25 -14.43
CA GLY A 9 4.31 13.34 -15.81
C GLY A 9 4.39 12.04 -16.61
N ASP A 10 5.01 10.97 -16.10
CA ASP A 10 5.06 9.66 -16.78
C ASP A 10 3.69 8.95 -16.84
N GLY A 11 2.71 9.46 -16.09
CA GLY A 11 1.36 8.90 -16.03
C GLY A 11 1.23 7.70 -15.09
N PHE A 12 0.02 7.15 -15.04
CA PHE A 12 -0.27 5.99 -14.21
C PHE A 12 0.43 4.73 -14.75
N PRO A 13 1.06 3.87 -13.92
CA PRO A 13 1.85 2.73 -14.36
C PRO A 13 1.02 1.68 -15.10
N THR A 14 1.50 1.27 -16.28
CA THR A 14 0.90 0.21 -17.09
C THR A 14 1.79 -1.04 -17.19
N ARG A 15 2.99 -0.99 -16.62
CA ARG A 15 3.94 -2.10 -16.60
C ARG A 15 3.46 -3.26 -15.73
N LEU A 16 4.04 -4.43 -15.96
CA LEU A 16 3.87 -5.63 -15.13
C LEU A 16 4.99 -5.73 -14.09
N PRO A 17 4.82 -6.55 -13.04
CA PRO A 17 5.86 -6.82 -12.05
C PRO A 17 7.14 -7.36 -12.69
N ASP A 18 8.26 -7.09 -12.02
CA ASP A 18 9.59 -7.54 -12.49
C ASP A 18 9.80 -9.05 -12.27
N SER A 19 9.17 -9.61 -11.23
CA SER A 19 9.24 -11.04 -10.96
C SER A 19 7.96 -11.57 -10.32
N ILE A 20 7.57 -12.77 -10.76
CA ILE A 20 6.51 -13.58 -10.12
C ILE A 20 7.10 -14.95 -9.82
N ILE A 21 7.03 -15.37 -8.55
CA ILE A 21 7.39 -16.73 -8.12
C ILE A 21 6.14 -17.39 -7.58
N TYR A 22 5.71 -18.45 -8.22
CA TYR A 22 4.50 -19.16 -7.88
C TYR A 22 4.76 -20.19 -6.78
N ASP A 23 3.73 -20.39 -5.94
CA ASP A 23 3.66 -21.46 -4.95
C ASP A 23 4.87 -21.53 -4.01
N ILE A 24 5.21 -20.38 -3.42
CA ILE A 24 6.29 -20.31 -2.42
C ILE A 24 5.81 -20.80 -1.05
N SER A 25 6.75 -21.24 -0.23
CA SER A 25 6.55 -21.46 1.20
C SER A 25 7.04 -20.25 2.00
N ASP A 26 6.24 -19.78 2.95
CA ASP A 26 6.64 -18.76 3.91
C ASP A 26 6.15 -19.12 5.32
N LYS A 27 7.11 -19.25 6.26
CA LYS A 27 6.85 -19.61 7.67
C LYS A 27 5.82 -18.73 8.38
N ASN A 28 5.66 -17.50 7.90
CA ASN A 28 4.68 -16.57 8.45
C ASN A 28 3.24 -17.02 8.17
N PHE A 29 3.02 -17.86 7.17
CA PHE A 29 1.70 -18.34 6.76
C PHE A 29 1.47 -19.85 6.93
N ASP A 30 2.47 -20.63 7.38
CA ASP A 30 2.40 -22.10 7.50
C ASP A 30 1.22 -22.61 8.31
N ASN A 31 0.66 -21.79 9.22
CA ASN A 31 -0.44 -22.17 10.10
C ASN A 31 -1.82 -21.69 9.61
N LEU A 32 -1.93 -21.16 8.41
CA LEU A 32 -3.21 -20.72 7.84
C LEU A 32 -3.91 -21.91 7.17
N LYS A 33 -4.89 -22.50 7.89
CA LYS A 33 -5.57 -23.76 7.49
C LYS A 33 -6.23 -23.71 6.11
N ASN A 34 -6.77 -22.54 5.73
CA ASN A 34 -7.48 -22.34 4.46
C ASN A 34 -6.61 -21.70 3.37
N LEU A 35 -5.32 -21.62 3.57
CA LEU A 35 -4.37 -21.22 2.54
C LEU A 35 -4.02 -22.42 1.66
N GLU A 36 -4.14 -22.27 0.33
CA GLU A 36 -3.72 -23.26 -0.66
C GLU A 36 -2.28 -23.03 -1.09
N LYS A 37 -2.02 -21.81 -1.62
CA LYS A 37 -0.70 -21.42 -2.13
C LYS A 37 -0.46 -19.93 -1.98
N ILE A 38 0.81 -19.54 -2.09
CA ILE A 38 1.28 -18.16 -2.07
C ILE A 38 2.06 -17.89 -3.34
N ASP A 39 1.66 -16.88 -4.09
CA ASP A 39 2.45 -16.36 -5.21
C ASP A 39 3.15 -15.06 -4.75
N LYS A 40 4.47 -14.99 -4.94
CA LYS A 40 5.27 -13.83 -4.59
C LYS A 40 5.41 -12.91 -5.81
N ILE A 41 5.03 -11.67 -5.66
CA ILE A 41 5.11 -10.62 -6.67
C ILE A 41 6.21 -9.63 -6.24
N THR A 42 7.16 -9.32 -7.12
CA THR A 42 8.21 -8.34 -6.83
C THR A 42 8.15 -7.21 -7.85
N VAL A 43 8.19 -5.99 -7.35
CA VAL A 43 8.24 -4.75 -8.12
C VAL A 43 9.51 -4.00 -7.74
N GLU A 44 10.42 -3.84 -8.72
CA GLU A 44 11.64 -3.06 -8.57
C GLU A 44 11.36 -1.60 -8.94
N MET A 45 11.89 -0.68 -8.15
CA MET A 45 11.67 0.76 -8.31
C MET A 45 12.99 1.53 -8.31
N LYS A 46 12.94 2.83 -8.51
CA LYS A 46 14.14 3.69 -8.48
C LYS A 46 14.91 3.54 -7.16
N ASN A 47 16.21 3.83 -7.20
CA ASN A 47 17.12 3.80 -6.03
C ASN A 47 17.22 2.41 -5.36
N ASP A 48 17.11 1.34 -6.13
CA ASP A 48 17.16 -0.04 -5.67
C ASP A 48 16.10 -0.39 -4.58
N VAL A 49 15.07 0.44 -4.44
CA VAL A 49 13.91 0.14 -3.57
C VAL A 49 13.04 -0.89 -4.28
N ASN A 50 12.65 -1.93 -3.56
CA ASN A 50 11.67 -2.89 -4.07
C ASN A 50 10.41 -2.93 -3.21
N SER A 51 9.37 -3.52 -3.77
CA SER A 51 8.21 -3.96 -3.03
C SER A 51 7.92 -5.42 -3.33
N VAL A 52 7.70 -6.18 -2.27
CA VAL A 52 7.27 -7.58 -2.32
C VAL A 52 5.84 -7.66 -1.85
N ALA A 53 4.98 -8.22 -2.69
CA ALA A 53 3.61 -8.54 -2.33
C ALA A 53 3.39 -10.06 -2.36
N TYR A 54 2.49 -10.55 -1.54
CA TYR A 54 2.07 -11.95 -1.52
C TYR A 54 0.59 -12.05 -1.92
N LEU A 55 0.32 -12.83 -2.97
CA LEU A 55 -1.02 -13.21 -3.38
C LEU A 55 -1.34 -14.56 -2.76
N LEU A 56 -2.20 -14.55 -1.73
CA LEU A 56 -2.60 -15.73 -0.98
C LEU A 56 -3.92 -16.26 -1.53
N HIS A 57 -3.90 -17.50 -2.00
CA HIS A 57 -5.05 -18.17 -2.56
C HIS A 57 -5.74 -19.04 -1.50
N PRO A 58 -7.07 -18.91 -1.30
CA PRO A 58 -7.80 -19.79 -0.40
C PRO A 58 -7.94 -21.18 -1.01
N LYS A 59 -8.02 -22.23 -0.20
CA LYS A 59 -8.32 -23.62 -0.64
C LYS A 59 -9.65 -23.73 -1.38
N GLU A 60 -10.63 -22.97 -0.92
CA GLU A 60 -11.94 -22.86 -1.56
C GLU A 60 -12.22 -21.39 -1.83
N GLN A 61 -12.18 -20.99 -3.09
CA GLN A 61 -12.54 -19.63 -3.49
C GLN A 61 -14.05 -19.50 -3.55
N LEU A 62 -14.64 -18.99 -2.46
CA LEU A 62 -16.09 -18.79 -2.33
C LEU A 62 -16.53 -17.38 -2.79
N ARG A 63 -15.58 -16.50 -2.99
CA ARG A 63 -15.78 -15.09 -3.35
C ARG A 63 -14.96 -14.73 -4.57
N ASN A 64 -15.57 -14.01 -5.49
CA ASN A 64 -14.89 -13.52 -6.70
C ASN A 64 -14.42 -12.06 -6.54
N ASP A 65 -14.08 -11.67 -5.32
CA ASP A 65 -13.51 -10.38 -4.99
C ASP A 65 -12.09 -10.55 -4.46
N LEU A 66 -11.23 -9.60 -4.76
CA LEU A 66 -9.87 -9.53 -4.23
C LEU A 66 -9.81 -8.59 -3.03
N ILE A 67 -9.19 -9.03 -1.96
CA ILE A 67 -8.86 -8.18 -0.82
C ILE A 67 -7.39 -7.75 -0.95
N ILE A 68 -7.15 -6.45 -1.02
CA ILE A 68 -5.83 -5.84 -0.93
C ILE A 68 -5.63 -5.46 0.54
N TYR A 69 -4.73 -6.14 1.22
CA TYR A 69 -4.41 -5.87 2.62
C TYR A 69 -3.06 -5.19 2.74
N HIS A 70 -3.04 -3.97 3.27
CA HIS A 70 -1.83 -3.19 3.43
C HIS A 70 -1.46 -3.04 4.91
N ASN A 71 -0.30 -3.59 5.29
CA ASN A 71 0.25 -3.43 6.64
C ASN A 71 0.69 -1.97 6.87
N GLY A 72 0.77 -1.58 8.14
CA GLY A 72 1.41 -0.33 8.57
C GLY A 72 2.92 -0.48 8.70
N HIS A 73 3.53 0.41 9.49
CA HIS A 73 4.98 0.44 9.74
C HIS A 73 5.50 -0.67 10.66
N SER A 74 4.61 -1.44 11.29
CA SER A 74 5.02 -2.55 12.15
C SER A 74 5.61 -3.69 11.34
N GLU A 75 6.49 -4.47 11.99
CA GLU A 75 6.99 -5.71 11.46
C GLU A 75 5.85 -6.64 11.02
N TYR A 76 6.16 -7.52 10.09
CA TYR A 76 5.29 -8.39 9.32
C TYR A 76 4.22 -9.22 10.08
N ASP A 77 4.25 -9.29 11.40
CA ASP A 77 3.27 -10.03 12.20
C ASP A 77 1.88 -9.35 12.26
N GLY A 78 1.81 -8.09 11.83
CA GLY A 78 0.55 -7.37 11.72
C GLY A 78 -0.34 -7.95 10.62
N GLY A 79 -1.57 -8.30 10.97
CA GLY A 79 -2.55 -8.68 9.95
C GLY A 79 -2.79 -10.17 9.75
N LYS A 80 -2.02 -11.08 10.34
CA LYS A 80 -2.29 -12.53 10.23
C LYS A 80 -3.72 -12.92 10.60
N LYS A 81 -4.29 -12.30 11.63
CA LYS A 81 -5.67 -12.57 12.05
C LYS A 81 -6.67 -12.11 11.00
N GLN A 82 -6.43 -10.95 10.41
CA GLN A 82 -7.26 -10.36 9.37
C GLN A 82 -7.13 -11.16 8.06
N ILE A 83 -5.90 -11.49 7.66
CA ILE A 83 -5.62 -12.34 6.50
C ILE A 83 -6.33 -13.69 6.64
N ARG A 84 -6.16 -14.34 7.81
CA ARG A 84 -6.88 -15.60 8.13
C ARG A 84 -8.38 -15.43 7.95
N PHE A 85 -8.96 -14.36 8.50
CA PHE A 85 -10.40 -14.12 8.41
C PHE A 85 -10.87 -14.08 6.95
N PHE A 86 -10.14 -13.40 6.06
CA PHE A 86 -10.52 -13.31 4.65
C PHE A 86 -10.34 -14.64 3.92
N LEU A 87 -9.26 -15.37 4.17
CA LEU A 87 -9.05 -16.71 3.62
C LEU A 87 -10.14 -17.69 4.10
N ASP A 88 -10.52 -17.61 5.38
CA ASP A 88 -11.61 -18.44 5.94
C ASP A 88 -12.99 -18.10 5.34
N LYS A 89 -13.14 -16.93 4.73
CA LYS A 89 -14.34 -16.51 3.97
C LYS A 89 -14.24 -16.77 2.47
N GLY A 90 -13.14 -17.36 2.02
CA GLY A 90 -12.91 -17.73 0.62
C GLY A 90 -12.51 -16.58 -0.28
N TYR A 91 -11.95 -15.50 0.27
CA TYR A 91 -11.33 -14.42 -0.51
C TYR A 91 -9.88 -14.73 -0.84
N THR A 92 -9.44 -14.35 -2.04
CA THR A 92 -8.01 -14.19 -2.33
C THR A 92 -7.54 -12.88 -1.70
N VAL A 93 -6.33 -12.90 -1.12
CA VAL A 93 -5.76 -11.74 -0.41
C VAL A 93 -4.41 -11.36 -1.00
N LEU A 94 -4.29 -10.12 -1.47
CA LEU A 94 -3.02 -9.52 -1.91
C LEU A 94 -2.46 -8.66 -0.78
N VAL A 95 -1.31 -9.06 -0.23
CA VAL A 95 -0.73 -8.47 0.99
C VAL A 95 0.48 -7.62 0.64
N PHE A 96 0.51 -6.39 1.16
CA PHE A 96 1.62 -5.46 1.06
C PHE A 96 2.19 -5.07 2.43
N SER A 97 3.45 -4.71 2.44
CA SER A 97 4.11 -3.96 3.52
C SER A 97 4.41 -2.53 3.06
N MET A 98 4.59 -1.60 4.00
CA MET A 98 5.09 -0.27 3.70
C MET A 98 6.50 -0.35 3.06
N PRO A 99 6.92 0.63 2.25
CA PRO A 99 8.30 0.70 1.78
C PRO A 99 9.30 0.53 2.94
N LEU A 100 10.45 -0.07 2.69
CA LEU A 100 11.53 -0.30 3.67
C LEU A 100 11.11 -1.14 4.90
N THR A 101 9.94 -1.78 4.89
CA THR A 101 9.46 -2.57 6.04
C THR A 101 9.04 -3.97 5.62
N GLY A 102 8.93 -4.86 6.59
CA GLY A 102 8.34 -6.19 6.42
C GLY A 102 9.05 -7.04 5.36
N MET A 103 8.41 -7.24 4.21
CA MET A 103 8.95 -8.05 3.11
C MET A 103 9.87 -7.26 2.17
N ASN A 104 9.90 -5.95 2.29
CA ASN A 104 10.62 -5.05 1.39
C ASN A 104 12.07 -4.87 1.83
N ASN A 105 12.94 -4.49 0.89
CA ASN A 105 14.34 -4.26 1.19
C ASN A 105 14.61 -2.89 1.83
N GLU A 106 15.78 -2.77 2.43
CA GLU A 106 16.39 -1.53 2.92
C GLU A 106 17.69 -1.30 2.13
N PRO A 107 17.63 -0.68 0.94
CA PRO A 107 18.79 -0.57 0.05
C PRO A 107 19.83 0.41 0.58
N ILE A 108 21.09 0.20 0.15
CA ILE A 108 22.17 1.16 0.37
C ILE A 108 22.35 1.97 -0.91
N ILE A 109 22.07 3.24 -0.84
CA ILE A 109 22.17 4.18 -1.97
C ILE A 109 23.33 5.16 -1.80
N MET A 110 23.68 5.87 -2.88
CA MET A 110 24.58 7.01 -2.81
C MET A 110 23.76 8.30 -2.65
N LEU A 111 23.87 8.93 -1.49
CA LEU A 111 23.25 10.21 -1.20
C LEU A 111 24.35 11.24 -0.92
N ASP A 112 24.45 12.30 -1.71
CA ASP A 112 25.49 13.33 -1.60
C ASP A 112 26.93 12.76 -1.51
N GLY A 113 27.21 11.71 -2.31
CA GLY A 113 28.52 11.05 -2.35
C GLY A 113 28.81 10.12 -1.17
N LYS A 114 27.84 9.87 -0.28
CA LYS A 114 27.96 8.96 0.86
C LYS A 114 27.03 7.74 0.68
N LYS A 115 27.56 6.56 1.06
CA LYS A 115 26.71 5.37 1.17
C LYS A 115 25.74 5.53 2.35
N THR A 116 24.47 5.54 2.07
CA THR A 116 23.40 5.71 3.05
C THR A 116 22.42 4.56 2.93
N LYS A 117 22.16 3.86 4.02
CA LYS A 117 21.10 2.85 4.10
C LYS A 117 19.77 3.57 4.24
N LEU A 118 18.80 3.22 3.39
CA LEU A 118 17.42 3.64 3.57
C LEU A 118 16.72 2.69 4.53
N GLU A 119 16.27 3.21 5.67
CA GLU A 119 15.60 2.44 6.73
C GLU A 119 14.46 3.22 7.43
N ASP A 120 14.23 4.46 6.99
CA ASP A 120 13.23 5.36 7.55
C ASP A 120 12.58 6.18 6.43
N HIS A 121 11.25 6.29 6.43
CA HIS A 121 10.50 7.03 5.41
C HIS A 121 10.90 8.51 5.35
N ASN A 122 11.27 9.13 6.47
CA ASN A 122 11.71 10.53 6.47
C ASN A 122 13.01 10.76 5.69
N GLN A 123 13.76 9.70 5.35
CA GLN A 123 14.91 9.81 4.44
C GLN A 123 14.46 10.02 2.98
N PHE A 124 13.24 9.66 2.62
CA PHE A 124 12.70 9.84 1.27
C PHE A 124 12.67 11.30 0.83
N LYS A 125 12.55 12.26 1.75
CA LYS A 125 12.65 13.70 1.43
C LYS A 125 13.93 14.07 0.68
N PHE A 126 15.02 13.32 0.86
CA PHE A 126 16.29 13.55 0.17
C PHE A 126 16.31 13.00 -1.27
N LEU A 127 15.31 12.22 -1.65
CA LEU A 127 15.16 11.61 -2.98
C LEU A 127 14.18 12.40 -3.85
N GLU A 128 13.41 13.35 -3.28
CA GLU A 128 12.52 14.20 -4.03
C GLU A 128 13.30 15.02 -5.07
N SER A 129 12.80 15.07 -6.29
CA SER A 129 13.36 15.85 -7.37
C SER A 129 12.28 16.23 -8.39
N ASP A 130 12.64 17.06 -9.37
CA ASP A 130 11.74 17.43 -10.47
C ASP A 130 11.31 16.22 -11.32
N SER A 131 12.11 15.16 -11.31
CA SER A 131 11.89 13.94 -12.12
C SER A 131 11.53 12.70 -11.32
N PHE A 132 11.34 12.81 -9.99
CA PHE A 132 11.01 11.68 -9.15
C PHE A 132 10.37 12.11 -7.84
N SER A 133 9.27 11.45 -7.45
CA SER A 133 8.67 11.54 -6.12
C SER A 133 8.64 10.17 -5.45
N PRO A 134 9.24 10.03 -4.26
CA PRO A 134 9.17 8.81 -3.46
C PRO A 134 7.75 8.41 -3.01
N ILE A 135 6.75 9.27 -3.16
CA ILE A 135 5.34 8.87 -2.98
C ILE A 135 4.98 7.69 -3.91
N SER A 136 5.65 7.59 -5.05
CA SER A 136 5.49 6.43 -5.95
C SER A 136 5.79 5.09 -5.27
N TYR A 137 6.75 5.02 -4.35
CA TYR A 137 7.09 3.78 -3.63
C TYR A 137 5.92 3.16 -2.86
N PHE A 138 4.96 3.99 -2.45
CA PHE A 138 3.78 3.55 -1.68
C PHE A 138 2.64 3.04 -2.56
N VAL A 139 2.54 3.53 -3.80
CA VAL A 139 1.35 3.30 -4.63
C VAL A 139 1.65 2.55 -5.94
N GLU A 140 2.84 2.70 -6.51
CA GLU A 140 3.22 2.02 -7.76
C GLU A 140 3.22 0.50 -7.64
N PRO A 141 3.72 -0.12 -6.54
CA PRO A 141 3.67 -1.57 -6.39
C PRO A 141 2.26 -2.14 -6.46
N ILE A 142 1.29 -1.41 -5.91
CA ILE A 142 -0.13 -1.82 -5.94
C ILE A 142 -0.64 -1.76 -7.37
N ALA A 143 -0.41 -0.65 -8.09
CA ALA A 143 -0.82 -0.47 -9.46
C ALA A 143 -0.26 -1.56 -10.39
N VAL A 144 1.06 -1.81 -10.28
CA VAL A 144 1.79 -2.81 -11.07
C VAL A 144 1.32 -4.24 -10.76
N SER A 145 1.08 -4.55 -9.48
CA SER A 145 0.54 -5.85 -9.07
C SER A 145 -0.88 -6.06 -9.59
N LEU A 146 -1.74 -5.03 -9.54
CA LEU A 146 -3.09 -5.12 -10.08
C LEU A 146 -3.09 -5.25 -11.60
N ASN A 147 -2.13 -4.66 -12.33
CA ASN A 147 -2.00 -4.89 -13.78
C ASN A 147 -1.71 -6.38 -14.10
N PHE A 148 -0.92 -7.05 -13.27
CA PHE A 148 -0.69 -8.49 -13.39
C PHE A 148 -1.95 -9.28 -13.06
N ILE A 149 -2.68 -8.89 -12.03
CA ILE A 149 -3.91 -9.54 -11.60
C ILE A 149 -4.99 -9.41 -12.67
N ASP A 150 -5.22 -8.21 -13.20
CA ASP A 150 -6.18 -7.97 -14.29
C ASP A 150 -5.90 -8.81 -15.55
N LYS A 151 -4.62 -9.10 -15.80
CA LYS A 151 -4.21 -9.91 -16.95
C LYS A 151 -4.40 -11.42 -16.76
N ASN A 152 -4.35 -11.91 -15.53
CA ASN A 152 -4.26 -13.35 -15.23
C ASN A 152 -5.44 -13.91 -14.43
N PHE A 153 -6.27 -13.06 -13.85
CA PHE A 153 -7.39 -13.45 -13.00
C PHE A 153 -8.62 -12.59 -13.33
N GLU A 154 -9.79 -13.09 -13.01
CA GLU A 154 -11.06 -12.38 -13.19
C GLU A 154 -11.71 -12.18 -11.81
N TYR A 155 -11.50 -11.02 -11.18
CA TYR A 155 -12.20 -10.63 -9.97
C TYR A 155 -13.31 -9.61 -10.28
N THR A 156 -14.43 -9.72 -9.56
CA THR A 156 -15.57 -8.81 -9.73
C THR A 156 -15.29 -7.44 -9.11
N ASN A 157 -14.68 -7.43 -7.93
CA ASN A 157 -14.36 -6.22 -7.21
C ASN A 157 -12.99 -6.31 -6.56
N TYR A 158 -12.36 -5.14 -6.39
CA TYR A 158 -11.15 -4.96 -5.59
C TYR A 158 -11.48 -4.13 -4.35
N HIS A 159 -11.22 -4.68 -3.18
CA HIS A 159 -11.40 -4.00 -1.90
C HIS A 159 -10.06 -3.80 -1.22
N MET A 160 -9.81 -2.61 -0.70
CA MET A 160 -8.55 -2.30 -0.05
C MET A 160 -8.76 -2.05 1.44
N ILE A 161 -7.91 -2.63 2.27
CA ILE A 161 -7.92 -2.47 3.73
C ILE A 161 -6.51 -2.17 4.15
N GLY A 162 -6.31 -1.07 4.85
CA GLY A 162 -5.01 -0.69 5.39
C GLY A 162 -5.09 -0.26 6.85
N ILE A 163 -4.03 -0.55 7.60
CA ILE A 163 -3.91 -0.16 9.00
C ILE A 163 -2.69 0.74 9.20
N SER A 164 -2.81 1.78 10.05
CA SER A 164 -1.72 2.73 10.33
C SER A 164 -1.19 3.36 9.02
N GLY A 165 0.10 3.32 8.71
CA GLY A 165 0.62 3.77 7.42
C GLY A 165 -0.09 3.15 6.21
N GLY A 166 -0.44 1.86 6.27
CA GLY A 166 -1.28 1.22 5.27
C GLY A 166 -2.69 1.81 5.19
N GLY A 167 -3.22 2.34 6.29
CA GLY A 167 -4.47 3.10 6.33
C GLY A 167 -4.39 4.39 5.52
N TRP A 168 -3.24 5.08 5.58
CA TRP A 168 -2.96 6.20 4.70
C TRP A 168 -2.94 5.76 3.22
N THR A 169 -2.23 4.66 2.93
CA THR A 169 -2.20 4.11 1.56
C THR A 169 -3.60 3.72 1.06
N ALA A 170 -4.47 3.21 1.96
CA ALA A 170 -5.86 2.89 1.64
C ALA A 170 -6.77 4.12 1.43
N VAL A 171 -6.23 5.33 1.56
CA VAL A 171 -6.89 6.58 1.15
C VAL A 171 -6.32 7.10 -0.15
N ILE A 172 -4.99 7.24 -0.25
CA ILE A 172 -4.38 7.85 -1.44
C ILE A 172 -4.49 6.96 -2.67
N TYR A 173 -4.35 5.63 -2.53
CA TYR A 173 -4.40 4.74 -3.68
C TYR A 173 -5.80 4.71 -4.35
N PRO A 174 -6.91 4.53 -3.64
CA PRO A 174 -8.24 4.62 -4.23
C PRO A 174 -8.58 6.00 -4.83
N ALA A 175 -7.92 7.07 -4.37
CA ALA A 175 -8.10 8.40 -4.95
C ALA A 175 -7.52 8.53 -6.38
N ILE A 176 -6.58 7.67 -6.75
CA ILE A 176 -5.90 7.68 -8.06
C ILE A 176 -6.20 6.45 -8.93
N ASP A 177 -6.76 5.38 -8.36
CA ASP A 177 -7.12 4.16 -9.09
C ASP A 177 -8.61 3.84 -8.95
N GLN A 178 -9.31 3.86 -10.07
CA GLN A 178 -10.75 3.61 -10.11
C GLN A 178 -11.12 2.13 -9.95
N ARG A 179 -10.17 1.20 -10.01
CA ARG A 179 -10.41 -0.23 -9.81
C ARG A 179 -10.85 -0.56 -8.38
N ILE A 180 -10.49 0.27 -7.39
CA ILE A 180 -10.84 0.02 -5.99
C ILE A 180 -12.30 0.42 -5.74
N SER A 181 -13.14 -0.55 -5.43
CA SER A 181 -14.57 -0.34 -5.12
C SER A 181 -14.78 0.14 -3.68
N HIS A 182 -14.26 -0.59 -2.69
CA HIS A 182 -14.37 -0.19 -1.29
C HIS A 182 -13.00 -0.13 -0.65
N ALA A 183 -12.71 0.98 0.01
CA ALA A 183 -11.50 1.17 0.80
C ALA A 183 -11.84 1.33 2.29
N PHE A 184 -11.00 0.74 3.14
CA PHE A 184 -11.09 0.80 4.59
C PHE A 184 -9.77 1.31 5.14
N SER A 185 -9.75 2.54 5.61
CA SER A 185 -8.60 3.15 6.29
C SER A 185 -8.77 3.00 7.80
N VAL A 186 -7.87 2.29 8.44
CA VAL A 186 -7.91 2.04 9.88
C VAL A 186 -6.72 2.73 10.55
N ALA A 187 -7.00 3.71 11.41
CA ALA A 187 -6.01 4.42 12.24
C ALA A 187 -4.78 4.92 11.45
N GLY A 188 -4.99 5.58 10.29
CA GLY A 188 -3.85 5.99 9.46
C GLY A 188 -4.07 7.23 8.61
N SER A 189 -5.23 7.86 8.69
CA SER A 189 -5.55 8.97 7.80
C SER A 189 -6.20 10.17 8.51
N LEU A 190 -5.88 10.39 9.78
CA LEU A 190 -6.37 11.58 10.48
C LEU A 190 -5.77 12.85 9.81
N PRO A 191 -6.59 13.86 9.46
CA PRO A 191 -6.09 15.11 8.91
C PRO A 191 -5.06 15.79 9.82
N LEU A 192 -4.03 16.40 9.23
CA LEU A 192 -2.89 16.99 9.97
C LEU A 192 -3.33 18.02 11.01
N GLU A 193 -4.30 18.87 10.66
CA GLU A 193 -4.83 19.91 11.55
C GLU A 193 -5.60 19.37 12.76
N LEU A 194 -5.95 18.08 12.76
CA LEU A 194 -6.61 17.41 13.88
C LEU A 194 -5.62 16.65 14.77
N ARG A 195 -4.34 16.55 14.37
CA ARG A 195 -3.30 15.91 15.16
C ARG A 195 -2.79 16.89 16.21
N THR A 196 -2.93 16.54 17.48
CA THR A 196 -2.71 17.46 18.59
C THR A 196 -1.31 17.46 19.19
N GLN A 197 -0.47 16.49 18.81
CA GLN A 197 0.88 16.31 19.34
C GLN A 197 1.90 16.26 18.21
N GLU A 198 3.08 16.88 18.40
CA GLU A 198 4.16 16.85 17.39
C GLU A 198 4.61 15.43 17.04
N ARG A 199 4.60 14.51 18.01
CA ARG A 199 4.92 13.10 17.78
C ARG A 199 3.89 12.38 16.89
N ASP A 200 2.71 12.94 16.74
CA ASP A 200 1.61 12.40 15.95
C ASP A 200 1.59 13.01 14.54
N ALA A 201 2.61 13.80 14.17
CA ALA A 201 2.67 14.45 12.86
C ALA A 201 2.68 13.44 11.71
N GLY A 202 3.27 12.25 11.93
CA GLY A 202 3.40 11.22 10.92
C GLY A 202 4.72 11.31 10.15
N ASP A 203 4.91 10.37 9.26
CA ASP A 203 6.13 10.25 8.46
C ASP A 203 6.08 11.10 7.19
N TYR A 204 7.13 11.01 6.37
CA TYR A 204 7.30 11.75 5.12
C TYR A 204 6.02 11.75 4.25
N GLU A 205 5.45 10.58 3.98
CA GLU A 205 4.28 10.43 3.11
C GLU A 205 3.03 11.11 3.67
N GLN A 206 2.92 11.17 4.99
CA GLN A 206 1.76 11.74 5.67
C GLN A 206 1.86 13.27 5.84
N THR A 207 3.05 13.83 5.69
CA THR A 207 3.33 15.24 6.01
C THR A 207 3.90 16.05 4.86
N LEU A 208 4.14 15.45 3.67
CA LEU A 208 4.74 16.10 2.50
C LEU A 208 3.90 17.30 2.02
N PRO A 209 4.33 18.56 2.23
CA PRO A 209 3.50 19.74 1.93
C PRO A 209 3.08 19.82 0.48
N GLU A 210 3.99 19.46 -0.45
CA GLU A 210 3.77 19.56 -1.88
C GLU A 210 2.63 18.64 -2.34
N LEU A 211 2.47 17.47 -1.73
CA LEU A 211 1.36 16.56 -1.98
C LEU A 211 0.04 17.17 -1.51
N TYR A 212 0.02 17.67 -0.27
CA TYR A 212 -1.21 18.18 0.37
C TYR A 212 -1.62 19.57 -0.12
N LEU A 213 -0.76 20.30 -0.83
CA LEU A 213 -1.14 21.47 -1.62
C LEU A 213 -1.91 21.09 -2.89
N ILE A 214 -1.76 19.88 -3.41
CA ILE A 214 -2.48 19.38 -4.59
C ILE A 214 -3.82 18.79 -4.19
N ALA A 215 -3.85 17.97 -3.15
CA ALA A 215 -5.04 17.36 -2.57
C ALA A 215 -4.81 17.13 -1.07
N ASN A 216 -5.52 17.87 -0.25
CA ASN A 216 -5.47 17.67 1.19
C ASN A 216 -6.22 16.39 1.61
N TYR A 217 -6.21 16.03 2.90
CA TYR A 217 -6.85 14.80 3.37
C TYR A 217 -8.34 14.73 3.02
N TYR A 218 -9.07 15.84 3.07
CA TYR A 218 -10.49 15.87 2.73
C TYR A 218 -10.71 15.69 1.23
N ASP A 219 -9.85 16.29 0.39
CA ASP A 219 -9.87 16.06 -1.06
C ASP A 219 -9.61 14.59 -1.39
N LEU A 220 -8.64 13.97 -0.71
CA LEU A 220 -8.33 12.56 -0.87
C LEU A 220 -9.51 11.66 -0.47
N TYR A 221 -10.24 11.99 0.60
CA TYR A 221 -11.43 11.24 1.02
C TYR A 221 -12.54 11.30 -0.04
N VAL A 222 -12.77 12.50 -0.58
CA VAL A 222 -13.73 12.69 -1.67
C VAL A 222 -13.32 11.89 -2.89
N LEU A 223 -12.06 12.01 -3.33
CA LEU A 223 -11.54 11.31 -4.51
C LEU A 223 -11.58 9.78 -4.34
N ALA A 224 -11.24 9.26 -3.17
CA ALA A 224 -11.26 7.83 -2.86
C ALA A 224 -12.68 7.23 -2.83
N SER A 225 -13.69 8.07 -2.65
CA SER A 225 -15.10 7.67 -2.64
C SER A 225 -15.90 8.18 -3.87
N PHE A 226 -15.23 8.90 -4.79
CA PHE A 226 -15.88 9.45 -5.96
C PHE A 226 -16.02 8.42 -7.09
N GLY A 227 -17.24 8.16 -7.50
CA GLY A 227 -17.58 7.22 -8.60
C GLY A 227 -18.77 6.34 -8.25
N THR A 228 -19.27 5.61 -9.24
CA THR A 228 -20.36 4.66 -9.04
C THR A 228 -19.83 3.48 -8.20
N ASP A 229 -20.54 3.17 -7.13
CA ASP A 229 -20.24 2.05 -6.22
C ASP A 229 -18.89 2.14 -5.49
N LYS A 230 -18.26 3.33 -5.45
CA LYS A 230 -17.05 3.57 -4.66
C LYS A 230 -17.40 4.00 -3.24
N LYS A 231 -16.67 3.46 -2.26
CA LYS A 231 -16.85 3.81 -0.85
C LYS A 231 -15.51 3.88 -0.13
N LEU A 232 -15.36 4.89 0.71
CA LEU A 232 -14.29 4.97 1.71
C LEU A 232 -14.91 4.86 3.10
N THR A 233 -14.43 3.91 3.89
CA THR A 233 -14.75 3.79 5.31
C THR A 233 -13.50 4.11 6.12
N GLN A 234 -13.61 5.06 7.03
CA GLN A 234 -12.55 5.44 7.94
C GLN A 234 -12.87 4.93 9.35
N VAL A 235 -11.89 4.31 9.98
CA VAL A 235 -11.97 3.82 11.35
C VAL A 235 -10.90 4.53 12.16
N PHE A 236 -11.32 5.44 13.02
CA PHE A 236 -10.44 6.15 13.94
C PHE A 236 -10.56 5.57 15.36
N ASN A 237 -9.45 5.47 16.05
CA ASN A 237 -9.46 5.14 17.47
C ASN A 237 -9.79 6.41 18.28
N TYR A 238 -10.65 6.29 19.28
CA TYR A 238 -11.00 7.42 20.14
C TYR A 238 -9.82 7.87 21.01
N TYR A 239 -9.00 6.91 21.42
CA TYR A 239 -7.73 7.13 22.10
C TYR A 239 -6.64 6.47 21.25
N ASP A 240 -6.03 7.25 20.37
CA ASP A 240 -4.88 6.81 19.59
C ASP A 240 -3.64 7.49 20.15
N GLU A 241 -2.62 6.69 20.51
CA GLU A 241 -1.34 7.23 20.97
C GLU A 241 -0.43 7.61 19.81
N CYS A 242 -0.83 7.28 18.57
CA CYS A 242 -0.10 7.52 17.34
C CYS A 242 -1.08 7.98 16.23
N CYS A 243 -0.62 8.88 15.40
CA CYS A 243 -1.21 9.21 14.07
C CYS A 243 -2.73 9.24 14.00
#